data_d6d0b07161f504be408a49b6ed893888
#
_entry.id   d6d0b07161f504be408a49b6ed893888
#
_cell.length_a   1.000
_cell.length_b   1.000
_cell.length_c   1.000
_cell.angle_alpha   90.00
_cell.angle_beta   90.00
_cell.angle_gamma   90.00
#
_symmetry.space_group_name_H-M   'P 1'
#
loop_
_entity.id
_entity.type
_entity.pdbx_description
1 polymer ?
#
loop_
_entity_poly.entity_id
_entity_poly.type
_entity_poly.pdbx_seq_one_letter_code
_entity_poly.pdbx_strand_id
1 'polypeptide(L)'
;MKGRRGRSPFVALDHIKDFNELKVALQGKPFTKDTFRNELKKINIPCNDMFWVGFIKLRIIKRISREQFVFCDDKPVHFKLLESIYLDYCNRLAGYIRNSEVKKAREEQEAQIAEAVRFLKGLGFQIYAPVEDLYSKL
;
A
#
# COMPACT_ATOMS: atom_id res chain seq x y z
N MET A 1 5.62 -26.32 -0.64
CA MET A 1 5.71 -25.76 -0.06
C MET A 1 5.33 -25.57 0.65
N LYS A 2 5.42 -25.54 0.81
CA LYS A 2 5.10 -25.14 1.32
C LYS A 2 5.18 -24.53 2.00
N GLY A 3 5.50 -24.51 2.33
CA GLY A 3 5.52 -23.94 3.11
C GLY A 3 5.45 -22.89 3.42
N ARG A 4 5.46 -22.49 3.14
CA ARG A 4 5.46 -21.47 3.38
C ARG A 4 4.51 -21.03 3.85
N ARG A 5 4.40 -20.79 4.37
CA ARG A 5 3.60 -20.27 4.80
C ARG A 5 2.77 -19.69 4.34
N GLY A 6 2.51 -19.84 4.27
CA GLY A 6 1.78 -18.85 3.99
C GLY A 6 0.87 -19.00 2.87
N ARG A 7 0.52 -18.00 2.31
CA ARG A 7 -0.33 -18.04 1.16
C ARG A 7 0.48 -17.99 -0.12
N SER A 8 -0.08 -18.55 -1.17
CA SER A 8 0.54 -18.50 -2.47
C SER A 8 0.58 -17.07 -2.98
N PRO A 9 1.62 -16.70 -3.69
CA PRO A 9 1.64 -15.38 -4.32
C PRO A 9 0.55 -15.28 -5.38
N PHE A 10 0.03 -14.09 -5.55
CA PHE A 10 -0.97 -13.84 -6.59
C PHE A 10 -0.32 -13.97 -7.97
N VAL A 11 -0.95 -14.74 -8.83
CA VAL A 11 -0.47 -14.90 -10.21
C VAL A 11 -1.59 -14.42 -11.15
N ALA A 12 -1.36 -13.30 -11.80
CA ALA A 12 -2.37 -12.68 -12.64
C ALA A 12 -2.83 -13.59 -13.78
N LEU A 13 -1.90 -14.36 -14.32
CA LEU A 13 -2.23 -15.27 -15.41
C LEU A 13 -3.26 -16.32 -14.99
N ASP A 14 -3.20 -16.77 -13.74
CA ASP A 14 -4.14 -17.78 -13.24
C ASP A 14 -5.53 -17.21 -13.00
N HIS A 15 -5.63 -15.91 -12.79
CA HIS A 15 -6.89 -15.26 -12.42
C HIS A 15 -7.52 -14.43 -13.54
N ILE A 16 -6.82 -14.26 -14.64
CA ILE A 16 -7.30 -13.36 -15.68
C ILE A 16 -8.60 -13.82 -16.31
N LYS A 17 -8.78 -15.13 -16.46
CA LYS A 17 -10.00 -15.67 -17.02
C LYS A 17 -11.20 -15.34 -16.14
N ASP A 18 -11.05 -15.59 -14.84
CA ASP A 18 -12.13 -15.32 -13.90
C ASP A 18 -12.43 -13.82 -13.81
N PHE A 19 -11.38 -13.01 -13.87
CA PHE A 19 -11.56 -11.57 -13.85
C PHE A 19 -12.33 -11.09 -15.08
N ASN A 20 -12.02 -11.61 -16.26
CA ASN A 20 -12.70 -11.21 -17.48
C ASN A 20 -14.15 -11.72 -17.50
N GLU A 21 -14.42 -12.87 -16.90
CA GLU A 21 -15.79 -13.34 -16.74
C GLU A 21 -16.58 -12.41 -15.84
N LEU A 22 -15.96 -11.95 -14.75
CA LEU A 22 -16.58 -10.97 -13.87
C LEU A 22 -16.84 -9.66 -14.62
N LYS A 23 -15.89 -9.23 -15.40
CA LYS A 23 -16.03 -8.01 -16.21
C LYS A 23 -17.23 -8.10 -17.14
N VAL A 24 -17.37 -9.22 -17.81
CA VAL A 24 -18.52 -9.44 -18.70
C VAL A 24 -19.82 -9.41 -17.91
N ALA A 25 -19.86 -10.05 -16.74
CA ALA A 25 -21.04 -10.10 -15.91
C ALA A 25 -21.47 -8.71 -15.44
N LEU A 26 -20.53 -7.82 -15.19
CA LEU A 26 -20.81 -6.47 -14.70
C LEU A 26 -20.81 -5.41 -15.79
N GLN A 27 -20.60 -5.82 -17.03
CA GLN A 27 -20.50 -4.88 -18.15
C GLN A 27 -21.77 -4.05 -18.29
N GLY A 28 -21.61 -2.74 -18.33
CA GLY A 28 -22.73 -1.82 -18.47
C GLY A 28 -23.54 -1.62 -17.21
N LYS A 29 -23.17 -2.27 -16.12
CA LYS A 29 -23.91 -2.16 -14.85
C LYS A 29 -23.09 -1.39 -13.83
N PRO A 30 -23.65 -0.34 -13.23
CA PRO A 30 -22.94 0.36 -12.16
C PRO A 30 -22.77 -0.56 -10.94
N PHE A 31 -21.65 -0.42 -10.25
CA PHE A 31 -21.39 -1.16 -9.02
C PHE A 31 -20.68 -0.24 -8.03
N THR A 32 -20.76 -0.60 -6.76
CA THR A 32 -20.04 0.12 -5.72
C THR A 32 -18.67 -0.51 -5.52
N LYS A 33 -17.78 0.24 -4.85
CA LYS A 33 -16.46 -0.28 -4.51
C LYS A 33 -16.57 -1.57 -3.70
N ASP A 34 -17.48 -1.61 -2.73
CA ASP A 34 -17.63 -2.78 -1.88
C ASP A 34 -18.12 -4.00 -2.66
N THR A 35 -19.06 -3.79 -3.57
CA THR A 35 -19.55 -4.87 -4.41
C THR A 35 -18.42 -5.44 -5.25
N PHE A 36 -17.63 -4.57 -5.85
CA PHE A 36 -16.51 -5.00 -6.69
C PHE A 36 -15.48 -5.78 -5.87
N ARG A 37 -15.14 -5.27 -4.69
CA ARG A 37 -14.20 -5.96 -3.80
C ARG A 37 -14.70 -7.35 -3.41
N ASN A 38 -15.98 -7.46 -3.10
CA ASN A 38 -16.56 -8.75 -2.74
C ASN A 38 -16.52 -9.73 -3.90
N GLU A 39 -16.77 -9.25 -5.11
CA GLU A 39 -16.71 -10.10 -6.29
C GLU A 39 -15.27 -10.56 -6.58
N LEU A 40 -14.30 -9.68 -6.41
CA LEU A 40 -12.90 -10.07 -6.56
C LEU A 40 -12.50 -11.10 -5.51
N LYS A 41 -13.01 -10.94 -4.30
CA LYS A 41 -12.72 -11.88 -3.22
C LYS A 41 -13.20 -13.28 -3.56
N LYS A 42 -14.35 -13.39 -4.23
CA LYS A 42 -14.91 -14.68 -4.63
C LYS A 42 -14.01 -15.42 -5.62
N ILE A 43 -13.27 -14.68 -6.42
CA ILE A 43 -12.35 -15.29 -7.40
C ILE A 43 -10.90 -15.21 -6.95
N ASN A 44 -10.69 -14.97 -5.65
CA ASN A 44 -9.36 -14.99 -4.99
C ASN A 44 -8.39 -13.92 -5.52
N ILE A 45 -8.92 -12.81 -5.99
CA ILE A 45 -8.09 -11.66 -6.38
C ILE A 45 -8.08 -10.69 -5.21
N PRO A 46 -6.90 -10.37 -4.66
CA PRO A 46 -6.86 -9.40 -3.56
C PRO A 46 -7.26 -8.03 -4.06
N CYS A 47 -8.00 -7.30 -3.24
CA CYS A 47 -8.38 -5.94 -3.60
C CYS A 47 -8.46 -5.08 -2.35
N ASN A 48 -7.40 -4.35 -2.10
CA ASN A 48 -7.39 -3.31 -1.08
C ASN A 48 -7.46 -1.96 -1.78
N ASP A 49 -7.26 -0.89 -1.01
CA ASP A 49 -7.37 0.45 -1.57
C ASP A 49 -6.35 0.72 -2.67
N MET A 50 -5.16 0.15 -2.57
CA MET A 50 -4.14 0.35 -3.61
C MET A 50 -4.52 -0.35 -4.91
N PHE A 51 -5.08 -1.55 -4.81
CA PHE A 51 -5.59 -2.26 -5.99
C PHE A 51 -6.71 -1.47 -6.63
N TRP A 52 -7.63 -0.97 -5.80
CA TRP A 52 -8.74 -0.18 -6.30
C TRP A 52 -8.26 1.03 -7.07
N VAL A 53 -7.31 1.77 -6.51
CA VAL A 53 -6.73 2.93 -7.18
C VAL A 53 -6.06 2.52 -8.49
N GLY A 54 -5.40 1.35 -8.49
CA GLY A 54 -4.76 0.83 -9.70
C GLY A 54 -5.74 0.58 -10.83
N PHE A 55 -6.90 -0.01 -10.51
CA PHE A 55 -7.93 -0.25 -11.53
C PHE A 55 -8.42 1.06 -12.14
N ILE A 56 -8.58 2.08 -11.34
CA ILE A 56 -9.03 3.39 -11.83
C ILE A 56 -7.92 4.07 -12.62
N LYS A 57 -6.70 4.00 -12.12
CA LYS A 57 -5.55 4.64 -12.76
C LYS A 57 -5.25 4.08 -14.13
N LEU A 58 -5.41 2.77 -14.29
CA LEU A 58 -5.20 2.11 -15.59
C LEU A 58 -6.44 2.16 -16.47
N ARG A 59 -7.48 2.83 -16.02
CA ARG A 59 -8.71 3.03 -16.77
C ARG A 59 -9.43 1.73 -17.08
N ILE A 60 -9.33 0.77 -16.18
CA ILE A 60 -10.14 -0.45 -16.27
C ILE A 60 -11.55 -0.12 -15.75
N ILE A 61 -11.62 0.70 -14.70
CA ILE A 61 -12.87 1.14 -14.07
C ILE A 61 -12.90 2.66 -14.05
N LYS A 62 -14.08 3.24 -14.20
CA LYS A 62 -14.25 4.68 -14.06
C LYS A 62 -15.40 5.00 -13.12
N ARG A 63 -15.31 6.14 -12.45
CA ARG A 63 -16.35 6.63 -11.58
C ARG A 63 -17.41 7.36 -12.40
N ILE A 64 -18.68 7.02 -12.16
CA ILE A 64 -19.79 7.69 -12.86
C ILE A 64 -20.62 8.53 -11.91
N SER A 65 -20.56 8.25 -10.62
CA SER A 65 -21.23 9.07 -9.60
C SER A 65 -20.47 8.92 -8.30
N ARG A 66 -20.98 9.53 -7.23
CA ARG A 66 -20.27 9.56 -5.96
C ARG A 66 -19.85 8.18 -5.45
N GLU A 67 -20.72 7.19 -5.63
CA GLU A 67 -20.45 5.85 -5.11
C GLU A 67 -20.58 4.77 -6.17
N GLN A 68 -20.74 5.15 -7.43
CA GLN A 68 -20.96 4.19 -8.49
C GLN A 68 -19.86 4.24 -9.53
N PHE A 69 -19.49 3.05 -9.98
CA PHE A 69 -18.41 2.86 -10.93
C PHE A 69 -18.85 1.88 -12.00
N VAL A 70 -18.22 1.94 -13.15
CA VAL A 70 -18.47 0.97 -14.24
C VAL A 70 -17.13 0.64 -14.90
N PHE A 71 -17.11 -0.50 -15.60
CA PHE A 71 -15.96 -0.82 -16.42
C PHE A 71 -15.91 0.16 -17.60
N CYS A 72 -14.69 0.56 -17.97
CA CYS A 72 -14.52 1.59 -19.00
C CYS A 72 -14.88 1.13 -20.40
N ASP A 73 -14.69 -0.16 -20.71
CA ASP A 73 -15.00 -0.71 -22.03
C ASP A 73 -15.39 -2.18 -21.89
N ASP A 74 -15.72 -2.80 -23.00
CA ASP A 74 -16.12 -4.20 -23.04
C ASP A 74 -15.01 -5.14 -23.46
N LYS A 75 -13.79 -4.64 -23.58
CA LYS A 75 -12.67 -5.44 -24.01
C LYS A 75 -12.09 -6.27 -22.86
N PRO A 76 -11.62 -7.48 -23.14
CA PRO A 76 -10.97 -8.26 -22.09
C PRO A 76 -9.71 -7.55 -21.58
N VAL A 77 -9.46 -7.69 -20.31
CA VAL A 77 -8.26 -7.14 -19.68
C VAL A 77 -7.12 -8.14 -19.90
N HIS A 78 -5.96 -7.65 -20.30
CA HIS A 78 -4.79 -8.50 -20.44
C HIS A 78 -4.20 -8.77 -19.07
N PHE A 79 -3.72 -10.01 -18.83
CA PHE A 79 -3.20 -10.38 -17.53
C PHE A 79 -2.05 -9.48 -17.08
N LYS A 80 -1.31 -8.91 -18.01
CA LYS A 80 -0.21 -8.01 -17.65
C LYS A 80 -0.68 -6.75 -16.94
N LEU A 81 -1.90 -6.31 -17.17
CA LEU A 81 -2.46 -5.18 -16.45
C LEU A 81 -2.71 -5.55 -14.99
N LEU A 82 -3.29 -6.73 -14.74
CA LEU A 82 -3.46 -7.20 -13.36
C LEU A 82 -2.12 -7.39 -12.67
N GLU A 83 -1.16 -7.95 -13.38
CA GLU A 83 0.18 -8.13 -12.85
C GLU A 83 0.82 -6.80 -12.48
N SER A 84 0.66 -5.80 -13.35
CA SER A 84 1.18 -4.47 -13.10
C SER A 84 0.59 -3.85 -11.83
N ILE A 85 -0.71 -4.01 -11.63
CA ILE A 85 -1.37 -3.50 -10.44
C ILE A 85 -0.82 -4.20 -9.19
N TYR A 86 -0.66 -5.51 -9.27
CA TYR A 86 -0.15 -6.28 -8.15
C TYR A 86 1.30 -5.90 -7.81
N LEU A 87 2.13 -5.76 -8.84
CA LEU A 87 3.53 -5.38 -8.64
C LEU A 87 3.64 -3.98 -8.04
N ASP A 88 2.81 -3.04 -8.50
CA ASP A 88 2.78 -1.71 -7.93
C ASP A 88 2.36 -1.76 -6.46
N TYR A 89 1.37 -2.57 -6.14
CA TYR A 89 0.96 -2.78 -4.77
C TYR A 89 2.10 -3.32 -3.90
N CYS A 90 2.81 -4.33 -4.39
CA CYS A 90 3.93 -4.90 -3.66
C CYS A 90 5.05 -3.89 -3.44
N ASN A 91 5.35 -3.08 -4.45
CA ASN A 91 6.38 -2.06 -4.35
C ASN A 91 6.01 -0.98 -3.35
N ARG A 92 4.76 -0.55 -3.35
CA ARG A 92 4.29 0.45 -2.38
C ARG A 92 4.30 -0.09 -0.97
N LEU A 93 3.88 -1.34 -0.80
CA LEU A 93 3.89 -1.97 0.50
C LEU A 93 5.31 -2.08 1.05
N ALA A 94 6.25 -2.49 0.22
CA ALA A 94 7.65 -2.57 0.61
C ALA A 94 8.19 -1.20 1.00
N GLY A 95 7.80 -0.16 0.27
CA GLY A 95 8.17 1.22 0.58
C GLY A 95 7.63 1.68 1.93
N TYR A 96 6.39 1.37 2.22
CA TYR A 96 5.80 1.72 3.51
C TYR A 96 6.50 1.01 4.66
N ILE A 97 6.79 -0.26 4.50
CA ILE A 97 7.50 -1.02 5.54
C ILE A 97 8.88 -0.43 5.79
N ARG A 98 9.59 -0.12 4.71
CA ARG A 98 10.94 0.47 4.82
C ARG A 98 10.89 1.83 5.52
N ASN A 99 9.95 2.68 5.14
CA ASN A 99 9.83 4.00 5.74
C ASN A 99 9.44 3.90 7.21
N SER A 100 8.59 2.95 7.56
CA SER A 100 8.21 2.73 8.95
C SER A 100 9.40 2.29 9.78
N GLU A 101 10.24 1.42 9.26
CA GLU A 101 11.44 0.95 9.96
C GLU A 101 12.44 2.09 10.16
N VAL A 102 12.64 2.91 9.14
CA VAL A 102 13.55 4.05 9.23
C VAL A 102 13.06 5.03 10.29
N LYS A 103 11.77 5.32 10.29
CA LYS A 103 11.19 6.23 11.28
C LYS A 103 11.36 5.69 12.69
N LYS A 104 11.11 4.41 12.88
CA LYS A 104 11.22 3.77 14.18
C LYS A 104 12.65 3.82 14.71
N ALA A 105 13.62 3.54 13.84
CA ALA A 105 15.02 3.59 14.22
C ALA A 105 15.44 5.01 14.62
N ARG A 106 14.94 6.01 13.93
CA ARG A 106 15.21 7.40 14.27
C ARG A 106 14.64 7.78 15.61
N GLU A 107 13.41 7.37 15.90
CA GLU A 107 12.76 7.67 17.16
C GLU A 107 13.51 7.01 18.33
N GLU A 108 13.98 5.78 18.14
CA GLU A 108 14.76 5.11 19.16
C GLU A 108 16.08 5.83 19.44
N GLN A 109 16.74 6.30 18.40
CA GLN A 109 17.98 7.04 18.52
C GLN A 109 17.77 8.35 19.27
N GLU A 110 16.70 9.07 18.95
CA GLU A 110 16.37 10.31 19.63
C GLU A 110 16.08 10.09 21.11
N ALA A 111 15.40 9.00 21.43
CA ALA A 111 15.10 8.67 22.81
C ALA A 111 16.38 8.37 23.60
N GLN A 112 17.32 7.66 22.98
CA GLN A 112 18.60 7.36 23.63
C GLN A 112 19.40 8.63 23.92
N ILE A 113 19.41 9.55 22.98
CA ILE A 113 20.09 10.82 23.17
C ILE A 113 19.47 11.62 24.32
N ALA A 114 18.14 11.69 24.35
CA ALA A 114 17.46 12.42 25.42
C ALA A 114 17.75 11.83 26.79
N GLU A 115 17.80 10.49 26.86
CA GLU A 115 18.09 9.82 28.12
C GLU A 115 19.52 10.11 28.58
N ALA A 116 20.48 10.09 27.67
CA ALA A 116 21.87 10.39 27.99
C ALA A 116 22.01 11.83 28.51
N VAL A 117 21.30 12.76 27.90
CA VAL A 117 21.33 14.16 28.34
C VAL A 117 20.79 14.29 29.76
N ARG A 118 19.69 13.61 30.07
CA ARG A 118 19.12 13.65 31.40
C ARG A 118 20.07 13.05 32.41
N PHE A 119 20.72 11.97 32.08
CA PHE A 119 21.67 11.31 32.95
C PHE A 119 22.82 12.26 33.30
N LEU A 120 23.40 12.91 32.33
CA LEU A 120 24.50 13.83 32.54
C LEU A 120 24.09 15.04 33.38
N LYS A 121 22.91 15.56 33.18
CA LYS A 121 22.39 16.65 33.99
C LYS A 121 22.21 16.22 35.45
N GLY A 122 21.77 14.98 35.67
CA GLY A 122 21.63 14.43 37.02
C GLY A 122 22.95 14.33 37.75
N LEU A 123 24.05 14.23 37.01
CA LEU A 123 25.38 14.19 37.63
C LEU A 123 25.96 15.59 37.89
N GLY A 124 25.19 16.62 37.59
CA GLY A 124 25.65 17.99 37.83
C GLY A 124 26.36 18.62 36.66
N PHE A 125 26.43 17.94 35.55
CA PHE A 125 27.03 18.51 34.37
C PHE A 125 26.10 19.51 33.71
N GLN A 126 26.67 20.58 33.24
CA GLN A 126 25.91 21.55 32.51
C GLN A 126 26.00 21.18 31.02
N ILE A 127 24.87 20.86 30.45
CA ILE A 127 24.83 20.46 29.05
C ILE A 127 24.26 21.59 28.27
N TYR A 128 25.06 22.14 27.41
CA TYR A 128 24.57 23.13 26.47
C TYR A 128 23.79 22.46 25.42
N ALA A 129 22.84 23.20 24.91
CA ALA A 129 21.97 22.68 23.89
C ALA A 129 22.76 22.14 22.73
N PRO A 130 22.11 21.34 21.93
CA PRO A 130 22.74 20.73 20.80
C PRO A 130 23.62 21.69 20.03
N VAL A 131 24.39 21.10 19.19
CA VAL A 131 25.38 21.82 18.44
C VAL A 131 24.87 23.11 17.80
N GLU A 132 23.64 23.13 17.35
CA GLU A 132 23.09 24.33 16.74
C GLU A 132 22.97 25.48 17.73
N ASP A 133 22.64 25.17 18.97
CA ASP A 133 22.58 26.21 19.98
C ASP A 133 23.98 26.69 20.33
N LEU A 134 24.90 25.78 20.34
CA LEU A 134 26.29 26.11 20.54
C LEU A 134 26.77 27.06 19.44
N TYR A 135 26.39 26.77 18.21
CA TYR A 135 26.74 27.63 17.09
C TYR A 135 26.07 28.98 17.18
N SER A 136 24.87 29.04 17.65
CA SER A 136 24.18 30.31 17.75
C SER A 136 24.80 31.23 18.79
N LYS A 137 25.57 30.67 19.70
CA LYS A 137 26.30 31.45 20.70
C LYS A 137 27.66 31.82 20.25
N LEU A 138 28.11 31.19 19.25
CA LEU A 138 29.42 31.52 18.67
C LEU A 138 29.25 32.58 17.59
#